data_507b6d067a1abd04b9bdfd2f972f4986
#
_entry.id   507b6d067a1abd04b9bdfd2f972f4986
#
_cell.length_a   1.000
_cell.length_b   1.000
_cell.length_c   1.000
_cell.angle_alpha   90.00
_cell.angle_beta   90.00
_cell.angle_gamma   90.00
#
_symmetry.space_group_name_H-M   'P 1'
#
loop_
_entity.id
_entity.type
_entity.pdbx_description
1 polymer ?
#
loop_
_entity_poly.entity_id
_entity_poly.type
_entity_poly.pdbx_seq_one_letter_code
_entity_poly.pdbx_strand_id
1 'polypeptide(L)'
;MELVGYSFKSCKFMKKRVANHKEEVIKLLKKQKIRNLKDLEDYKLSICHPYSAGIDIGSREIYVAINPEVAAELDMPIVRVFSTFTSGLQECRDWLKYCGIDSVSMESTSVYWKNIYDILENAGIEPCLVNPRKFRMVPGRKSDVLDCQWLQTLHMYGLLSGSFVPQGNIRQLRSYMRHRDCVLKERGKYIQRMQKNLIEMNLMLVNVVDDIMGMTGAKIITAILDGERNPNVLAAFRHGGCKRSEQEIAEALNGNYKEEQLYLLKANYEAYKFFNDQITDLDNQIEVLLDKFPLAQKKEPGTDTSNESGSMENYSPVKKKKQSKSKNDLRIKNLPDKLTEIIGIDLTTVTGLQANTILQIISEVGTDMSKFPSAKNFASYLGFVPHNKITGGVIISSSTDRVKSPAAHAFRKVVASVGQGKTALGAFYRRIAAKGSKAKAIIALCRKLAMIYYNTIVYGKEFVEYGAEKYKKQQELREKRLIAKLAKKHKLTVQAAVC
;
A
#
# COMPACT_ATOMS: atom_id res chain seq x y z
N MET A 1 4.29 -46.78 -3.24
CA MET A 1 3.17 -45.88 -3.04
C MET A 1 3.57 -44.55 -3.64
N GLU A 2 3.13 -44.33 -4.88
CA GLU A 2 3.56 -43.22 -5.74
C GLU A 2 2.76 -41.95 -5.38
N LEU A 3 3.47 -40.88 -5.07
CA LEU A 3 2.92 -39.55 -4.93
C LEU A 3 2.69 -38.94 -6.34
N VAL A 4 1.45 -38.87 -6.74
CA VAL A 4 1.02 -38.27 -8.00
C VAL A 4 1.26 -36.76 -7.95
N GLY A 5 2.28 -36.33 -8.69
CA GLY A 5 2.59 -34.90 -8.89
C GLY A 5 1.53 -34.22 -9.75
N TYR A 6 0.67 -33.40 -9.16
CA TYR A 6 -0.21 -32.51 -9.91
C TYR A 6 0.59 -31.35 -10.52
N SER A 7 0.65 -31.37 -11.84
CA SER A 7 1.43 -30.47 -12.69
C SER A 7 0.96 -29.00 -12.58
N PHE A 8 1.91 -28.08 -12.46
CA PHE A 8 1.77 -26.62 -12.48
C PHE A 8 1.00 -26.05 -13.70
N LYS A 9 0.85 -26.82 -14.78
CA LYS A 9 0.06 -26.48 -15.97
C LYS A 9 -1.46 -26.52 -15.73
N SER A 10 -1.94 -27.39 -14.85
CA SER A 10 -3.36 -27.52 -14.48
C SER A 10 -3.89 -26.26 -13.75
N CYS A 11 -3.10 -25.69 -12.88
CA CYS A 11 -3.48 -24.49 -12.12
C CYS A 11 -3.65 -23.23 -12.99
N LYS A 12 -2.86 -23.08 -14.05
CA LYS A 12 -2.96 -21.93 -14.99
C LYS A 12 -4.21 -22.02 -15.88
N PHE A 13 -4.60 -23.24 -16.27
CA PHE A 13 -5.79 -23.49 -17.09
C PHE A 13 -7.08 -23.31 -16.27
N MET A 14 -7.10 -23.76 -15.02
CA MET A 14 -8.21 -23.51 -14.09
C MET A 14 -8.37 -22.01 -13.77
N LYS A 15 -7.29 -21.28 -13.50
CA LYS A 15 -7.36 -19.82 -13.26
C LYS A 15 -7.92 -19.05 -14.46
N LYS A 16 -7.62 -19.47 -15.68
CA LYS A 16 -8.16 -18.85 -16.90
C LYS A 16 -9.65 -19.19 -17.13
N ARG A 17 -10.07 -20.41 -16.79
CA ARG A 17 -11.47 -20.86 -16.87
C ARG A 17 -12.34 -20.16 -15.83
N VAL A 18 -11.86 -20.00 -14.59
CA VAL A 18 -12.50 -19.26 -13.51
C VAL A 18 -12.62 -17.75 -13.84
N ALA A 19 -11.62 -17.16 -14.48
CA ALA A 19 -11.66 -15.74 -14.85
C ALA A 19 -12.71 -15.46 -15.95
N ASN A 20 -12.78 -16.31 -16.99
CA ASN A 20 -13.77 -16.17 -18.05
C ASN A 20 -15.21 -16.42 -17.56
N HIS A 21 -15.39 -17.43 -16.71
CA HIS A 21 -16.67 -17.74 -16.10
C HIS A 21 -17.14 -16.59 -15.19
N LYS A 22 -16.23 -15.98 -14.43
CA LYS A 22 -16.50 -14.82 -13.58
C LYS A 22 -17.02 -13.59 -14.35
N GLU A 23 -16.47 -13.31 -15.54
CA GLU A 23 -16.97 -12.21 -16.38
C GLU A 23 -18.36 -12.48 -16.94
N GLU A 24 -18.65 -13.73 -17.27
CA GLU A 24 -19.96 -14.17 -17.78
C GLU A 24 -21.03 -14.08 -16.68
N VAL A 25 -20.74 -14.58 -15.48
CA VAL A 25 -21.62 -14.49 -14.32
C VAL A 25 -21.83 -13.04 -13.89
N ILE A 26 -20.80 -12.19 -13.88
CA ILE A 26 -20.96 -10.77 -13.59
C ILE A 26 -21.84 -10.07 -14.64
N LYS A 27 -21.79 -10.49 -15.89
CA LYS A 27 -22.72 -9.99 -16.93
C LYS A 27 -24.16 -10.43 -16.69
N LEU A 28 -24.38 -11.69 -16.25
CA LEU A 28 -25.69 -12.22 -15.90
C LEU A 28 -26.25 -11.53 -14.63
N LEU A 29 -25.45 -11.38 -13.58
CA LEU A 29 -25.81 -10.69 -12.35
C LEU A 29 -26.17 -9.21 -12.56
N LYS A 30 -25.57 -8.54 -13.57
CA LYS A 30 -25.90 -7.16 -13.93
C LYS A 30 -27.19 -7.01 -14.73
N LYS A 31 -27.60 -8.05 -15.44
CA LYS A 31 -28.84 -8.04 -16.23
C LYS A 31 -30.10 -8.38 -15.43
N GLN A 32 -29.96 -9.14 -14.35
CA GLN A 32 -31.07 -9.59 -13.53
C GLN A 32 -30.86 -9.26 -12.05
N LYS A 33 -31.92 -8.83 -11.39
CA LYS A 33 -31.93 -8.50 -9.96
C LYS A 33 -31.99 -9.80 -9.14
N ILE A 34 -30.85 -10.49 -8.98
CA ILE A 34 -30.75 -11.63 -8.05
C ILE A 34 -30.97 -11.13 -6.63
N ARG A 35 -31.98 -11.67 -5.95
CA ARG A 35 -32.43 -11.21 -4.64
C ARG A 35 -32.30 -12.25 -3.54
N ASN A 36 -32.05 -13.52 -3.88
CA ASN A 36 -31.94 -14.61 -2.90
C ASN A 36 -31.08 -15.77 -3.43
N LEU A 37 -30.77 -16.74 -2.57
CA LEU A 37 -29.96 -17.93 -2.89
C LEU A 37 -30.58 -18.79 -4.00
N LYS A 38 -31.92 -18.93 -4.02
CA LYS A 38 -32.63 -19.71 -5.06
C LYS A 38 -32.42 -19.15 -6.44
N ASP A 39 -32.33 -17.82 -6.57
CA ASP A 39 -32.06 -17.17 -7.86
C ASP A 39 -30.68 -17.57 -8.43
N LEU A 40 -29.71 -17.98 -7.60
CA LEU A 40 -28.39 -18.47 -8.05
C LEU A 40 -28.43 -19.93 -8.52
N GLU A 41 -29.23 -20.78 -7.85
CA GLU A 41 -29.40 -22.20 -8.20
C GLU A 41 -30.05 -22.38 -9.58
N ASP A 42 -31.01 -21.51 -9.93
CA ASP A 42 -31.70 -21.53 -11.24
C ASP A 42 -30.78 -21.25 -12.43
N TYR A 43 -29.60 -20.66 -12.22
CA TYR A 43 -28.65 -20.28 -13.28
C TYR A 43 -27.65 -21.36 -13.67
N LYS A 44 -27.64 -22.55 -13.05
CA LYS A 44 -26.68 -23.64 -13.31
C LYS A 44 -25.22 -23.11 -13.37
N LEU A 45 -24.84 -22.30 -12.38
CA LEU A 45 -23.47 -21.81 -12.27
C LEU A 45 -22.55 -23.01 -12.02
N SER A 46 -21.39 -23.05 -12.68
CA SER A 46 -20.41 -24.10 -12.40
C SER A 46 -19.77 -23.88 -11.02
N ILE A 47 -19.74 -24.95 -10.23
CA ILE A 47 -19.07 -24.97 -8.91
C ILE A 47 -17.55 -24.84 -9.14
N CYS A 48 -16.94 -23.87 -8.51
CA CYS A 48 -15.50 -23.59 -8.57
C CYS A 48 -14.74 -24.17 -7.38
N HIS A 49 -15.39 -24.16 -6.19
CA HIS A 49 -14.82 -24.63 -4.93
C HIS A 49 -15.83 -25.57 -4.24
N PRO A 50 -15.87 -26.86 -4.62
CA PRO A 50 -16.83 -27.81 -4.06
C PRO A 50 -16.64 -28.04 -2.56
N TYR A 51 -15.40 -28.11 -2.09
CA TYR A 51 -15.03 -28.30 -0.69
C TYR A 51 -14.76 -26.96 0.00
N SER A 52 -15.79 -26.10 0.06
CA SER A 52 -15.66 -24.75 0.56
C SER A 52 -16.51 -24.49 1.79
N ALA A 53 -16.03 -23.56 2.65
CA ALA A 53 -16.77 -23.02 3.77
C ALA A 53 -16.84 -21.49 3.76
N GLY A 54 -17.78 -20.95 4.52
CA GLY A 54 -17.92 -19.52 4.78
C GLY A 54 -17.96 -19.26 6.27
N ILE A 55 -17.18 -18.25 6.73
CA ILE A 55 -17.12 -17.87 8.14
C ILE A 55 -17.59 -16.42 8.29
N ASP A 56 -18.60 -16.25 9.15
CA ASP A 56 -18.92 -14.94 9.74
C ASP A 56 -18.28 -14.83 11.12
N ILE A 57 -17.57 -13.72 11.38
CA ILE A 57 -16.68 -13.58 12.54
C ILE A 57 -17.23 -12.52 13.49
N GLY A 58 -17.75 -12.96 14.61
CA GLY A 58 -18.09 -12.14 15.75
C GLY A 58 -16.93 -11.96 16.74
N SER A 59 -17.17 -11.20 17.80
CA SER A 59 -16.19 -10.97 18.87
C SER A 59 -16.08 -12.12 19.87
N ARG A 60 -17.14 -12.90 20.04
CA ARG A 60 -17.23 -14.01 21.00
C ARG A 60 -17.34 -15.37 20.33
N GLU A 61 -18.00 -15.42 19.18
CA GLU A 61 -18.33 -16.61 18.44
C GLU A 61 -18.09 -16.39 16.95
N ILE A 62 -17.82 -17.49 16.24
CA ILE A 62 -17.76 -17.54 14.79
C ILE A 62 -18.81 -18.52 14.28
N TYR A 63 -19.51 -18.13 13.23
CA TYR A 63 -20.50 -18.95 12.53
C TYR A 63 -19.86 -19.50 11.25
N VAL A 64 -19.87 -20.82 11.10
CA VAL A 64 -19.17 -21.50 10.01
C VAL A 64 -20.15 -22.36 9.25
N ALA A 65 -20.32 -22.06 7.96
CA ALA A 65 -21.12 -22.85 7.03
C ALA A 65 -20.25 -23.65 6.09
N ILE A 66 -20.53 -24.93 5.90
CA ILE A 66 -19.91 -25.78 4.86
C ILE A 66 -20.86 -25.98 3.69
N ASN A 67 -20.32 -26.51 2.57
CA ASN A 67 -21.14 -26.84 1.41
C ASN A 67 -22.26 -27.83 1.81
N PRO A 68 -23.54 -27.53 1.50
CA PRO A 68 -24.68 -28.40 1.84
C PRO A 68 -24.55 -29.82 1.30
N GLU A 69 -23.94 -30.04 0.13
CA GLU A 69 -23.70 -31.38 -0.44
C GLU A 69 -22.75 -32.18 0.46
N VAL A 70 -21.63 -31.55 0.88
CA VAL A 70 -20.66 -32.16 1.80
C VAL A 70 -21.29 -32.43 3.15
N ALA A 71 -22.12 -31.52 3.66
CA ALA A 71 -22.86 -31.72 4.92
C ALA A 71 -23.81 -32.92 4.88
N ALA A 72 -24.53 -33.08 3.76
CA ALA A 72 -25.44 -34.20 3.55
C ALA A 72 -24.72 -35.55 3.40
N GLU A 73 -23.57 -35.57 2.67
CA GLU A 73 -22.75 -36.78 2.50
C GLU A 73 -22.18 -37.31 3.83
N LEU A 74 -21.85 -36.38 4.76
CA LEU A 74 -21.23 -36.72 6.04
C LEU A 74 -22.24 -36.78 7.21
N ASP A 75 -23.53 -36.58 6.97
CA ASP A 75 -24.58 -36.44 7.98
C ASP A 75 -24.21 -35.41 9.08
N MET A 76 -23.73 -34.24 8.61
CA MET A 76 -23.27 -33.15 9.46
C MET A 76 -24.15 -31.90 9.32
N PRO A 77 -24.23 -31.05 10.37
CA PRO A 77 -24.94 -29.78 10.26
C PRO A 77 -24.25 -28.84 9.27
N ILE A 78 -25.03 -28.16 8.44
CA ILE A 78 -24.54 -27.17 7.47
C ILE A 78 -23.82 -26.03 8.17
N VAL A 79 -24.30 -25.62 9.36
CA VAL A 79 -23.74 -24.52 10.15
C VAL A 79 -23.39 -25.00 11.54
N ARG A 80 -22.16 -24.67 11.99
CA ARG A 80 -21.73 -24.82 13.39
C ARG A 80 -21.22 -23.51 13.94
N VAL A 81 -21.34 -23.36 15.26
CA VAL A 81 -20.85 -22.18 15.99
C VAL A 81 -19.68 -22.61 16.87
N PHE A 82 -18.61 -21.81 16.85
CA PHE A 82 -17.42 -22.05 17.66
C PHE A 82 -17.08 -20.79 18.45
N SER A 83 -16.47 -20.95 19.62
CA SER A 83 -15.97 -19.81 20.38
C SER A 83 -14.72 -19.20 19.72
N THR A 84 -14.48 -17.90 19.97
CA THR A 84 -13.25 -17.22 19.51
C THR A 84 -12.03 -17.51 20.38
N PHE A 85 -12.15 -18.34 21.44
CA PHE A 85 -11.01 -18.83 22.18
C PHE A 85 -10.16 -19.78 21.32
N THR A 86 -8.88 -19.89 21.64
CA THR A 86 -7.93 -20.71 20.86
C THR A 86 -8.43 -22.15 20.70
N SER A 87 -9.00 -22.75 21.75
CA SER A 87 -9.58 -24.09 21.70
C SER A 87 -10.74 -24.21 20.72
N GLY A 88 -11.66 -23.22 20.71
CA GLY A 88 -12.79 -23.22 19.77
C GLY A 88 -12.34 -23.00 18.32
N LEU A 89 -11.33 -22.14 18.08
CA LEU A 89 -10.75 -21.96 16.74
C LEU A 89 -10.02 -23.22 16.25
N GLN A 90 -9.37 -23.97 17.16
CA GLN A 90 -8.77 -25.26 16.86
C GLN A 90 -9.83 -26.33 16.56
N GLU A 91 -10.90 -26.37 17.35
CA GLU A 91 -12.05 -27.25 17.08
C GLU A 91 -12.68 -26.96 15.71
N CYS A 92 -12.84 -25.69 15.35
CA CYS A 92 -13.31 -25.28 14.03
C CYS A 92 -12.39 -25.81 12.92
N ARG A 93 -11.06 -25.65 13.05
CA ARG A 93 -10.06 -26.18 12.11
C ARG A 93 -10.22 -27.71 11.96
N ASP A 94 -10.33 -28.42 13.07
CA ASP A 94 -10.38 -29.87 13.07
C ASP A 94 -11.70 -30.39 12.46
N TRP A 95 -12.81 -29.70 12.73
CA TRP A 95 -14.07 -29.98 12.09
C TRP A 95 -14.03 -29.73 10.57
N LEU A 96 -13.45 -28.59 10.12
CA LEU A 96 -13.30 -28.31 8.69
C LEU A 96 -12.41 -29.35 7.99
N LYS A 97 -11.33 -29.81 8.63
CA LYS A 97 -10.51 -30.91 8.12
C LYS A 97 -11.27 -32.23 8.04
N TYR A 98 -12.05 -32.55 9.06
CA TYR A 98 -12.88 -33.74 9.05
C TYR A 98 -13.88 -33.73 7.89
N CYS A 99 -14.46 -32.57 7.60
CA CYS A 99 -15.36 -32.38 6.45
C CYS A 99 -14.65 -32.27 5.10
N GLY A 100 -13.32 -32.43 5.04
CA GLY A 100 -12.55 -32.36 3.80
C GLY A 100 -12.51 -30.98 3.16
N ILE A 101 -12.78 -29.91 3.91
CA ILE A 101 -12.79 -28.53 3.39
C ILE A 101 -11.38 -28.08 3.08
N ASP A 102 -11.15 -27.61 1.85
CA ASP A 102 -9.85 -27.14 1.33
C ASP A 102 -9.76 -25.60 1.27
N SER A 103 -10.87 -24.89 1.20
CA SER A 103 -10.86 -23.44 1.13
C SER A 103 -12.01 -22.78 1.90
N VAL A 104 -11.74 -21.61 2.50
CA VAL A 104 -12.65 -20.93 3.40
C VAL A 104 -12.72 -19.45 3.11
N SER A 105 -13.91 -18.92 2.87
CA SER A 105 -14.12 -17.47 2.77
C SER A 105 -14.49 -16.87 4.13
N MET A 106 -13.95 -15.68 4.43
CA MET A 106 -14.26 -14.95 5.65
C MET A 106 -14.27 -13.44 5.44
N GLU A 107 -15.09 -12.72 6.23
CA GLU A 107 -15.13 -11.27 6.16
C GLU A 107 -13.95 -10.62 6.91
N SER A 108 -13.40 -9.53 6.35
CA SER A 108 -12.32 -8.76 6.96
C SER A 108 -12.81 -7.80 8.06
N THR A 109 -13.58 -8.33 9.03
CA THR A 109 -14.15 -7.53 10.12
C THR A 109 -13.10 -7.24 11.18
N SER A 110 -12.72 -5.97 11.37
CA SER A 110 -11.76 -5.51 12.36
C SER A 110 -10.44 -6.31 12.36
N VAL A 111 -10.06 -6.88 13.52
CA VAL A 111 -8.84 -7.69 13.72
C VAL A 111 -9.15 -9.17 13.99
N TYR A 112 -10.40 -9.51 14.21
CA TYR A 112 -10.81 -10.84 14.67
C TYR A 112 -10.50 -11.97 13.68
N TRP A 113 -10.46 -11.67 12.38
CA TRP A 113 -10.15 -12.64 11.34
C TRP A 113 -8.71 -13.18 11.38
N LYS A 114 -7.77 -12.47 12.03
CA LYS A 114 -6.34 -12.82 11.94
C LYS A 114 -6.03 -14.19 12.54
N ASN A 115 -6.55 -14.47 13.73
CA ASN A 115 -6.24 -15.71 14.45
C ASN A 115 -6.77 -16.95 13.72
N ILE A 116 -8.04 -16.93 13.29
CA ILE A 116 -8.60 -18.05 12.53
C ILE A 116 -7.93 -18.18 11.15
N TYR A 117 -7.60 -17.06 10.50
CA TYR A 117 -6.86 -17.05 9.24
C TYR A 117 -5.51 -17.79 9.37
N ASP A 118 -4.72 -17.44 10.40
CA ASP A 118 -3.41 -18.05 10.64
C ASP A 118 -3.54 -19.56 10.99
N ILE A 119 -4.56 -19.95 11.78
CA ILE A 119 -4.81 -21.34 12.15
C ILE A 119 -5.18 -22.17 10.91
N LEU A 120 -6.03 -21.65 10.02
CA LEU A 120 -6.44 -22.34 8.79
C LEU A 120 -5.28 -22.42 7.78
N GLU A 121 -4.56 -21.32 7.57
CA GLU A 121 -3.39 -21.28 6.66
C GLU A 121 -2.31 -22.30 7.08
N ASN A 122 -1.99 -22.37 8.38
CA ASN A 122 -1.03 -23.33 8.94
C ASN A 122 -1.53 -24.78 8.85
N ALA A 123 -2.83 -24.97 8.74
CA ALA A 123 -3.45 -26.28 8.61
C ALA A 123 -3.57 -26.77 7.16
N GLY A 124 -3.15 -25.94 6.18
CA GLY A 124 -3.24 -26.23 4.74
C GLY A 124 -4.62 -25.95 4.14
N ILE A 125 -5.52 -25.29 4.85
CA ILE A 125 -6.81 -24.82 4.35
C ILE A 125 -6.62 -23.41 3.79
N GLU A 126 -6.99 -23.15 2.52
CA GLU A 126 -6.79 -21.85 1.86
C GLU A 126 -7.79 -20.80 2.35
N PRO A 127 -7.39 -19.78 3.15
CA PRO A 127 -8.32 -18.76 3.60
C PRO A 127 -8.45 -17.62 2.59
N CYS A 128 -9.69 -17.32 2.19
CA CYS A 128 -10.06 -16.24 1.28
C CYS A 128 -10.65 -15.05 2.08
N LEU A 129 -9.86 -14.06 2.42
CA LEU A 129 -10.32 -12.88 3.15
C LEU A 129 -11.06 -11.92 2.20
N VAL A 130 -12.33 -11.60 2.49
CA VAL A 130 -13.19 -10.82 1.61
C VAL A 130 -13.50 -9.45 2.19
N ASN A 131 -13.52 -8.43 1.31
CA ASN A 131 -13.94 -7.09 1.73
C ASN A 131 -15.48 -6.98 1.71
N PRO A 132 -16.13 -6.66 2.86
CA PRO A 132 -17.59 -6.62 3.00
C PRO A 132 -18.27 -5.68 2.00
N ARG A 133 -17.61 -4.61 1.58
CA ARG A 133 -18.16 -3.66 0.60
C ARG A 133 -18.39 -4.25 -0.79
N LYS A 134 -17.77 -5.39 -1.10
CA LYS A 134 -17.87 -6.02 -2.43
C LYS A 134 -19.04 -6.98 -2.56
N PHE A 135 -19.60 -7.48 -1.45
CA PHE A 135 -20.67 -8.47 -1.48
C PHE A 135 -21.94 -8.06 -0.72
N ARG A 136 -21.97 -6.91 -0.04
CA ARG A 136 -23.18 -6.35 0.60
C ARG A 136 -24.19 -5.91 -0.46
N MET A 137 -24.86 -6.85 -1.10
CA MET A 137 -25.82 -6.51 -2.17
C MET A 137 -27.22 -7.06 -1.97
N VAL A 138 -27.51 -7.75 -0.87
CA VAL A 138 -28.85 -8.34 -0.65
C VAL A 138 -29.53 -7.65 0.52
N PRO A 139 -30.62 -6.88 0.30
CA PRO A 139 -31.49 -6.41 1.37
C PRO A 139 -32.33 -7.58 1.90
N GLY A 140 -32.26 -7.87 3.19
CA GLY A 140 -33.03 -8.92 3.84
C GLY A 140 -32.79 -8.96 5.34
N ARG A 141 -33.46 -9.86 6.05
CA ARG A 141 -33.18 -10.12 7.47
C ARG A 141 -31.76 -10.64 7.59
N LYS A 142 -30.95 -9.92 8.36
CA LYS A 142 -29.55 -10.21 8.60
C LYS A 142 -29.42 -11.09 9.82
N SER A 143 -28.79 -12.25 9.68
CA SER A 143 -28.37 -13.11 10.81
C SER A 143 -27.01 -13.71 10.47
N ASP A 144 -26.19 -13.93 11.49
CA ASP A 144 -24.84 -14.47 11.35
C ASP A 144 -24.84 -15.85 10.64
N VAL A 145 -25.91 -16.65 10.86
CA VAL A 145 -26.13 -17.92 10.14
C VAL A 145 -26.32 -17.71 8.64
N LEU A 146 -27.12 -16.72 8.23
CA LEU A 146 -27.33 -16.42 6.81
C LEU A 146 -26.09 -15.79 6.19
N ASP A 147 -25.35 -14.97 6.92
CA ASP A 147 -24.15 -14.30 6.43
C ASP A 147 -23.02 -15.33 6.16
N CYS A 148 -22.82 -16.34 7.04
CA CYS A 148 -21.83 -17.39 6.79
C CYS A 148 -22.24 -18.33 5.62
N GLN A 149 -23.50 -18.68 5.51
CA GLN A 149 -24.04 -19.48 4.38
C GLN A 149 -23.90 -18.70 3.05
N TRP A 150 -24.17 -17.40 3.06
CA TRP A 150 -24.01 -16.54 1.89
C TRP A 150 -22.56 -16.45 1.44
N LEU A 151 -21.63 -16.27 2.39
CA LEU A 151 -20.19 -16.29 2.10
C LEU A 151 -19.75 -17.63 1.51
N GLN A 152 -20.21 -18.76 2.09
CA GLN A 152 -19.93 -20.10 1.58
C GLN A 152 -20.41 -20.25 0.13
N THR A 153 -21.67 -19.91 -0.15
CA THR A 153 -22.28 -20.05 -1.46
C THR A 153 -21.55 -19.18 -2.52
N LEU A 154 -21.28 -17.92 -2.22
CA LEU A 154 -20.55 -17.05 -3.12
C LEU A 154 -19.11 -17.56 -3.39
N HIS A 155 -18.50 -18.17 -2.38
CA HIS A 155 -17.17 -18.77 -2.51
C HIS A 155 -17.21 -20.01 -3.38
N MET A 156 -18.15 -20.89 -3.14
CA MET A 156 -18.39 -22.11 -3.92
C MET A 156 -18.49 -21.82 -5.43
N TYR A 157 -19.21 -20.78 -5.82
CA TYR A 157 -19.34 -20.34 -7.20
C TYR A 157 -18.20 -19.43 -7.71
N GLY A 158 -17.14 -19.20 -6.92
CA GLY A 158 -15.99 -18.36 -7.33
C GLY A 158 -16.31 -16.87 -7.51
N LEU A 159 -17.41 -16.37 -6.94
CA LEU A 159 -17.87 -15.00 -7.07
C LEU A 159 -17.13 -14.01 -6.17
N LEU A 160 -16.43 -14.51 -5.15
CA LEU A 160 -15.67 -13.69 -4.22
C LEU A 160 -14.29 -13.33 -4.79
N SER A 161 -13.83 -12.13 -4.46
CA SER A 161 -12.48 -11.68 -4.74
C SER A 161 -11.73 -11.54 -3.42
N GLY A 162 -10.78 -12.44 -3.17
CA GLY A 162 -9.94 -12.39 -1.98
C GLY A 162 -9.14 -11.09 -1.87
N SER A 163 -8.99 -10.60 -0.66
CA SER A 163 -8.07 -9.52 -0.32
C SER A 163 -6.66 -10.11 -0.19
N PHE A 164 -5.66 -9.33 -0.62
CA PHE A 164 -4.28 -9.76 -0.47
C PHE A 164 -3.84 -9.72 1.00
N VAL A 165 -3.45 -10.86 1.54
CA VAL A 165 -2.83 -11.02 2.85
C VAL A 165 -1.40 -11.52 2.63
N PRO A 166 -0.36 -10.80 3.09
CA PRO A 166 1.01 -11.30 3.00
C PRO A 166 1.26 -12.41 4.00
N GLN A 167 2.20 -13.27 3.70
CA GLN A 167 2.57 -14.42 4.52
C GLN A 167 3.86 -14.19 5.30
N GLY A 168 4.06 -14.93 6.38
CA GLY A 168 5.31 -15.05 7.11
C GLY A 168 5.90 -13.70 7.56
N ASN A 169 7.20 -13.52 7.31
CA ASN A 169 7.96 -12.34 7.70
C ASN A 169 7.39 -11.01 7.17
N ILE A 170 6.74 -11.02 5.99
CA ILE A 170 6.09 -9.82 5.45
C ILE A 170 4.90 -9.39 6.31
N ARG A 171 4.12 -10.33 6.85
CA ARG A 171 3.00 -10.02 7.76
C ARG A 171 3.50 -9.37 9.05
N GLN A 172 4.60 -9.88 9.61
CA GLN A 172 5.26 -9.32 10.79
C GLN A 172 5.83 -7.94 10.48
N LEU A 173 6.56 -7.77 9.37
CA LEU A 173 7.09 -6.48 8.91
C LEU A 173 5.97 -5.44 8.73
N ARG A 174 4.85 -5.83 8.12
CA ARG A 174 3.67 -4.97 7.98
C ARG A 174 3.16 -4.47 9.33
N SER A 175 3.12 -5.33 10.34
CA SER A 175 2.66 -4.96 11.68
C SER A 175 3.59 -3.94 12.32
N TYR A 176 4.91 -4.14 12.27
CA TYR A 176 5.90 -3.20 12.78
C TYR A 176 5.87 -1.86 12.05
N MET A 177 5.86 -1.87 10.71
CA MET A 177 5.83 -0.64 9.90
C MET A 177 4.56 0.19 10.14
N ARG A 178 3.41 -0.46 10.26
CA ARG A 178 2.14 0.24 10.57
C ARG A 178 2.14 0.80 11.99
N HIS A 179 2.67 0.06 12.95
CA HIS A 179 2.79 0.55 14.33
C HIS A 179 3.76 1.73 14.40
N ARG A 180 4.91 1.64 13.71
CA ARG A 180 5.86 2.75 13.59
C ARG A 180 5.22 4.03 13.03
N ASP A 181 4.41 3.89 11.98
CA ASP A 181 3.66 5.03 11.42
C ASP A 181 2.67 5.65 12.44
N CYS A 182 2.05 4.85 13.30
CA CYS A 182 1.21 5.34 14.40
C CYS A 182 2.04 6.10 15.43
N VAL A 183 3.15 5.53 15.90
CA VAL A 183 4.03 6.13 16.90
C VAL A 183 4.63 7.45 16.39
N LEU A 184 5.03 7.53 15.11
CA LEU A 184 5.50 8.77 14.48
C LEU A 184 4.41 9.88 14.51
N LYS A 185 3.16 9.53 14.28
CA LYS A 185 2.04 10.48 14.34
C LYS A 185 1.80 10.97 15.78
N GLU A 186 1.83 10.06 16.75
CA GLU A 186 1.69 10.44 18.16
C GLU A 186 2.83 11.37 18.59
N ARG A 187 4.09 11.02 18.29
CA ARG A 187 5.22 11.91 18.54
C ARG A 187 5.03 13.31 17.95
N GLY A 188 4.50 13.39 16.72
CA GLY A 188 4.20 14.66 16.07
C GLY A 188 3.16 15.50 16.82
N LYS A 189 2.15 14.88 17.43
CA LYS A 189 1.15 15.59 18.26
C LYS A 189 1.80 16.24 19.48
N TYR A 190 2.75 15.56 20.11
CA TYR A 190 3.46 16.11 21.28
C TYR A 190 4.35 17.28 20.90
N ILE A 191 4.99 17.28 19.74
CA ILE A 191 5.70 18.44 19.21
C ILE A 191 4.74 19.63 19.08
N GLN A 192 3.55 19.44 18.51
CA GLN A 192 2.55 20.50 18.36
C GLN A 192 2.05 21.03 19.72
N ARG A 193 1.88 20.14 20.70
CA ARG A 193 1.52 20.54 22.08
C ARG A 193 2.62 21.38 22.75
N MET A 194 3.88 20.97 22.62
CA MET A 194 5.01 21.76 23.10
C MET A 194 5.09 23.15 22.43
N GLN A 195 4.87 23.23 21.11
CA GLN A 195 4.78 24.51 20.40
C GLN A 195 3.69 25.40 21.00
N LYS A 196 2.52 24.83 21.29
CA LYS A 196 1.42 25.56 21.91
C LYS A 196 1.80 26.09 23.31
N ASN A 197 2.39 25.25 24.17
CA ASN A 197 2.83 25.67 25.51
C ASN A 197 3.85 26.82 25.44
N LEU A 198 4.81 26.76 24.51
CA LEU A 198 5.78 27.84 24.30
C LEU A 198 5.08 29.15 23.87
N ILE A 199 4.12 29.10 22.93
CA ILE A 199 3.38 30.27 22.48
C ILE A 199 2.53 30.87 23.62
N GLU A 200 1.90 30.06 24.47
CA GLU A 200 1.11 30.51 25.61
C GLU A 200 1.95 31.20 26.71
N MET A 201 3.27 30.94 26.72
CA MET A 201 4.25 31.68 27.52
C MET A 201 4.85 32.88 26.78
N ASN A 202 4.36 33.23 25.62
CA ASN A 202 4.95 34.22 24.70
C ASN A 202 6.41 33.91 24.32
N LEU A 203 6.80 32.64 24.34
CA LEU A 203 8.10 32.17 23.87
C LEU A 203 7.98 31.79 22.41
N MET A 204 8.39 32.70 21.51
CA MET A 204 8.18 32.57 20.06
C MET A 204 9.30 31.75 19.37
N LEU A 205 9.82 30.73 20.05
CA LEU A 205 10.87 29.86 19.55
C LEU A 205 10.51 29.27 18.16
N VAL A 206 9.23 28.99 17.92
CA VAL A 206 8.70 28.47 16.64
C VAL A 206 8.95 29.41 15.45
N ASN A 207 9.15 30.70 15.69
CA ASN A 207 9.38 31.71 14.64
C ASN A 207 10.85 31.86 14.27
N VAL A 208 11.76 31.38 15.12
CA VAL A 208 13.20 31.58 14.97
C VAL A 208 13.97 30.28 14.72
N VAL A 209 13.35 29.12 14.94
CA VAL A 209 13.94 27.81 14.59
C VAL A 209 13.01 27.08 13.64
N ASP A 210 13.59 26.39 12.62
CA ASP A 210 12.83 25.60 11.66
C ASP A 210 12.16 24.35 12.34
N ASP A 211 12.74 23.86 13.44
CA ASP A 211 12.29 22.70 14.20
C ASP A 211 12.64 22.84 15.67
N ILE A 212 11.61 22.91 16.53
CA ILE A 212 11.81 23.05 18.00
C ILE A 212 12.49 21.82 18.63
N MET A 213 12.46 20.66 17.98
CA MET A 213 13.19 19.45 18.38
C MET A 213 14.46 19.24 17.56
N GLY A 214 14.92 20.28 16.85
CA GLY A 214 16.24 20.36 16.22
C GLY A 214 17.36 20.62 17.22
N MET A 215 18.61 20.69 16.74
CA MET A 215 19.79 20.85 17.60
C MET A 215 19.71 22.10 18.50
N THR A 216 19.28 23.24 17.97
CA THR A 216 19.07 24.48 18.72
C THR A 216 17.84 24.38 19.64
N GLY A 217 16.68 24.06 19.07
CA GLY A 217 15.42 24.09 19.80
C GLY A 217 15.37 23.08 20.96
N ALA A 218 15.89 21.86 20.78
CA ALA A 218 15.93 20.86 21.83
C ALA A 218 16.79 21.26 23.02
N LYS A 219 17.98 21.88 22.78
CA LYS A 219 18.86 22.41 23.84
C LYS A 219 18.18 23.54 24.62
N ILE A 220 17.53 24.47 23.90
CA ILE A 220 16.79 25.58 24.51
C ILE A 220 15.65 25.05 25.39
N ILE A 221 14.81 24.11 24.85
CA ILE A 221 13.72 23.54 25.63
C ILE A 221 14.23 22.81 26.88
N THR A 222 15.29 22.03 26.75
CA THR A 222 15.90 21.35 27.88
C THR A 222 16.37 22.36 28.95
N ALA A 223 17.11 23.41 28.57
CA ALA A 223 17.55 24.44 29.47
C ALA A 223 16.40 25.19 30.17
N ILE A 224 15.31 25.48 29.43
CA ILE A 224 14.10 26.05 30.02
C ILE A 224 13.51 25.12 31.09
N LEU A 225 13.45 23.82 30.83
CA LEU A 225 12.93 22.82 31.76
C LEU A 225 13.85 22.63 32.97
N ASP A 226 15.15 22.87 32.79
CA ASP A 226 16.18 22.84 33.88
C ASP A 226 16.21 24.15 34.68
N GLY A 227 15.37 25.13 34.33
CA GLY A 227 15.20 26.36 35.12
C GLY A 227 15.86 27.60 34.53
N GLU A 228 16.52 27.54 33.39
CA GLU A 228 17.11 28.71 32.77
C GLU A 228 16.01 29.64 32.21
N ARG A 229 16.14 30.94 32.47
CA ARG A 229 15.18 31.98 32.06
C ARG A 229 15.85 33.15 31.34
N ASN A 230 17.19 33.23 31.38
CA ASN A 230 17.91 34.32 30.72
C ASN A 230 17.89 34.12 29.19
N PRO A 231 17.25 35.01 28.44
CA PRO A 231 17.14 34.88 26.99
C PRO A 231 18.50 34.81 26.28
N ASN A 232 19.51 35.54 26.77
CA ASN A 232 20.84 35.55 26.16
C ASN A 232 21.56 34.20 26.35
N VAL A 233 21.45 33.58 27.55
CA VAL A 233 21.99 32.26 27.83
C VAL A 233 21.31 31.20 26.98
N LEU A 234 19.99 31.27 26.86
CA LEU A 234 19.21 30.37 26.00
C LEU A 234 19.58 30.53 24.50
N ALA A 235 19.79 31.75 24.03
CA ALA A 235 20.17 32.04 22.64
C ALA A 235 21.58 31.53 22.30
N ALA A 236 22.49 31.44 23.27
CA ALA A 236 23.84 30.90 23.07
C ALA A 236 23.87 29.41 22.68
N PHE A 237 22.77 28.65 22.92
CA PHE A 237 22.62 27.29 22.40
C PHE A 237 22.39 27.23 20.89
N ARG A 238 22.40 28.38 20.17
CA ARG A 238 22.29 28.46 18.73
C ARG A 238 23.35 27.60 18.03
N HIS A 239 22.92 26.71 17.15
CA HIS A 239 23.81 25.96 16.28
C HIS A 239 24.19 26.78 15.05
N GLY A 240 25.42 26.66 14.54
CA GLY A 240 25.92 27.43 13.39
C GLY A 240 25.06 27.34 12.11
N GLY A 241 24.28 26.27 11.94
CA GLY A 241 23.34 26.12 10.83
C GLY A 241 21.99 26.85 11.01
N CYS A 242 21.75 27.51 12.15
CA CYS A 242 20.53 28.28 12.39
C CYS A 242 20.59 29.60 11.59
N LYS A 243 19.52 29.89 10.84
CA LYS A 243 19.44 31.08 9.98
C LYS A 243 19.28 32.39 10.75
N ARG A 244 18.67 32.32 11.93
CA ARG A 244 18.41 33.49 12.80
C ARG A 244 19.63 33.79 13.67
N SER A 245 19.84 35.05 14.00
CA SER A 245 20.89 35.51 14.90
C SER A 245 20.59 35.13 16.35
N GLU A 246 21.58 35.22 17.24
CA GLU A 246 21.39 35.02 18.68
C GLU A 246 20.51 36.11 19.27
N GLN A 247 20.60 37.37 18.77
CA GLN A 247 19.74 38.46 19.22
C GLN A 247 18.27 38.20 18.89
N GLU A 248 17.95 37.75 17.66
CA GLU A 248 16.58 37.38 17.29
C GLU A 248 16.05 36.22 18.12
N ILE A 249 16.90 35.27 18.46
CA ILE A 249 16.51 34.14 19.33
C ILE A 249 16.29 34.62 20.76
N ALA A 250 17.16 35.49 21.29
CA ALA A 250 17.01 36.04 22.65
C ALA A 250 15.70 36.86 22.75
N GLU A 251 15.40 37.70 21.76
CA GLU A 251 14.15 38.46 21.72
C GLU A 251 12.92 37.56 21.70
N ALA A 252 12.95 36.48 20.90
CA ALA A 252 11.86 35.48 20.84
C ALA A 252 11.68 34.67 22.12
N LEU A 253 12.66 34.64 23.01
CA LEU A 253 12.63 33.91 24.28
C LEU A 253 12.34 34.81 25.48
N ASN A 254 12.11 36.10 25.25
CA ASN A 254 11.69 37.04 26.30
C ASN A 254 10.16 36.92 26.53
N GLY A 255 9.79 36.02 27.45
CA GLY A 255 8.38 35.70 27.73
C GLY A 255 8.10 35.62 29.24
N ASN A 256 6.93 35.09 29.61
CA ASN A 256 6.41 35.14 30.97
C ASN A 256 6.45 33.82 31.76
N TYR A 257 7.01 32.76 31.23
CA TYR A 257 7.31 31.48 31.87
C TYR A 257 6.31 31.00 32.94
N LYS A 258 5.02 30.90 32.58
CA LYS A 258 3.92 30.48 33.47
C LYS A 258 4.15 29.05 33.96
N GLU A 259 3.99 28.84 35.28
CA GLU A 259 4.29 27.55 35.93
C GLU A 259 3.47 26.39 35.35
N GLU A 260 2.17 26.61 35.13
CA GLU A 260 1.28 25.61 34.55
C GLU A 260 1.72 25.22 33.12
N GLN A 261 2.23 26.18 32.33
CA GLN A 261 2.71 25.92 30.99
C GLN A 261 4.06 25.24 30.96
N LEU A 262 4.95 25.55 31.94
CA LEU A 262 6.20 24.84 32.14
C LEU A 262 5.96 23.38 32.53
N TYR A 263 5.02 23.14 33.44
CA TYR A 263 4.60 21.77 33.80
C TYR A 263 4.09 20.98 32.56
N LEU A 264 3.20 21.59 31.77
CA LEU A 264 2.66 20.96 30.55
C LEU A 264 3.76 20.76 29.51
N LEU A 265 4.68 21.71 29.35
CA LEU A 265 5.81 21.57 28.44
C LEU A 265 6.69 20.38 28.81
N LYS A 266 6.99 20.23 30.11
CA LYS A 266 7.77 19.10 30.67
C LYS A 266 7.07 17.78 30.37
N ALA A 267 5.79 17.64 30.69
CA ALA A 267 5.01 16.44 30.46
C ALA A 267 4.97 16.06 28.96
N ASN A 268 4.77 17.05 28.07
CA ASN A 268 4.77 16.82 26.61
C ASN A 268 6.17 16.47 26.09
N TYR A 269 7.23 17.02 26.68
CA TYR A 269 8.62 16.69 26.31
C TYR A 269 9.00 15.26 26.72
N GLU A 270 8.58 14.82 27.90
CA GLU A 270 8.79 13.44 28.39
C GLU A 270 8.04 12.44 27.49
N ALA A 271 6.79 12.73 27.13
CA ALA A 271 6.03 11.92 26.20
C ALA A 271 6.69 11.89 24.80
N TYR A 272 7.21 13.02 24.31
CA TYR A 272 7.98 13.05 23.06
C TYR A 272 9.19 12.13 23.11
N LYS A 273 9.98 12.17 24.22
CA LYS A 273 11.14 11.27 24.41
C LYS A 273 10.72 9.81 24.39
N PHE A 274 9.68 9.46 25.16
CA PHE A 274 9.13 8.10 25.19
C PHE A 274 8.79 7.58 23.78
N PHE A 275 8.04 8.36 22.98
CA PHE A 275 7.72 7.93 21.61
C PHE A 275 8.93 7.89 20.69
N ASN A 276 9.94 8.74 20.91
CA ASN A 276 11.17 8.69 20.13
C ASN A 276 11.97 7.40 20.41
N ASP A 277 12.01 6.95 21.67
CA ASP A 277 12.66 5.71 22.07
C ASP A 277 11.90 4.48 21.52
N GLN A 278 10.57 4.50 21.59
CA GLN A 278 9.71 3.49 20.94
C GLN A 278 10.00 3.36 19.43
N ILE A 279 10.24 4.49 18.72
CA ILE A 279 10.61 4.45 17.29
C ILE A 279 11.96 3.78 17.11
N THR A 280 12.93 4.05 17.99
CA THR A 280 14.26 3.43 17.94
C THR A 280 14.18 1.93 18.15
N ASP A 281 13.40 1.48 19.13
CA ASP A 281 13.18 0.05 19.39
C ASP A 281 12.51 -0.65 18.21
N LEU A 282 11.50 -0.01 17.62
CA LEU A 282 10.85 -0.54 16.41
C LEU A 282 11.81 -0.62 15.22
N ASP A 283 12.67 0.37 15.03
CA ASP A 283 13.68 0.35 13.98
C ASP A 283 14.65 -0.84 14.18
N ASN A 284 15.07 -1.12 15.42
CA ASN A 284 15.89 -2.28 15.76
C ASN A 284 15.16 -3.61 15.49
N GLN A 285 13.86 -3.71 15.88
CA GLN A 285 13.06 -4.91 15.62
C GLN A 285 12.87 -5.15 14.10
N ILE A 286 12.70 -4.08 13.33
CA ILE A 286 12.60 -4.16 11.88
C ILE A 286 13.95 -4.62 11.29
N GLU A 287 15.07 -4.11 11.78
CA GLU A 287 16.40 -4.53 11.32
C GLU A 287 16.65 -6.02 11.55
N VAL A 288 16.39 -6.50 12.78
CA VAL A 288 16.50 -7.94 13.12
C VAL A 288 15.57 -8.81 12.26
N LEU A 289 14.38 -8.30 11.95
CA LEU A 289 13.45 -9.01 11.08
C LEU A 289 13.94 -9.08 9.64
N LEU A 290 14.52 -8.00 9.10
CA LEU A 290 15.06 -7.97 7.74
C LEU A 290 16.21 -8.96 7.56
N ASP A 291 17.02 -9.20 8.58
CA ASP A 291 18.11 -10.20 8.55
C ASP A 291 17.59 -11.64 8.46
N LYS A 292 16.30 -11.88 8.74
CA LYS A 292 15.65 -13.20 8.59
C LYS A 292 15.00 -13.41 7.21
N PHE A 293 15.04 -12.40 6.33
CA PHE A 293 14.49 -12.56 4.99
C PHE A 293 15.41 -13.43 4.12
N PRO A 294 14.81 -14.28 3.27
CA PRO A 294 15.61 -15.02 2.29
C PRO A 294 16.24 -14.03 1.30
N LEU A 295 17.51 -14.25 1.00
CA LEU A 295 18.22 -13.48 -0.01
C LEU A 295 17.73 -13.90 -1.41
N ALA A 296 17.41 -12.93 -2.24
CA ALA A 296 17.02 -13.21 -3.61
C ALA A 296 18.24 -13.59 -4.46
N GLN A 297 18.08 -14.56 -5.35
CA GLN A 297 19.05 -14.80 -6.40
C GLN A 297 19.14 -13.54 -7.28
N LYS A 298 20.37 -13.06 -7.57
CA LYS A 298 20.58 -11.92 -8.48
C LYS A 298 19.92 -12.27 -9.82
N LYS A 299 18.93 -11.49 -10.20
CA LYS A 299 18.30 -11.63 -11.51
C LYS A 299 19.25 -11.05 -12.55
N GLU A 300 19.72 -11.88 -13.47
CA GLU A 300 20.40 -11.37 -14.66
C GLU A 300 19.43 -10.53 -15.50
N PRO A 301 19.90 -9.44 -16.13
CA PRO A 301 19.05 -8.60 -16.98
C PRO A 301 18.49 -9.48 -18.12
N GLY A 302 17.18 -9.73 -18.09
CA GLY A 302 16.52 -10.56 -19.08
C GLY A 302 16.66 -9.96 -20.48
N THR A 303 17.23 -10.70 -21.40
CA THR A 303 17.28 -10.44 -22.85
C THR A 303 15.92 -10.72 -23.49
N ASP A 304 14.87 -10.02 -23.09
CA ASP A 304 13.62 -10.04 -23.82
C ASP A 304 13.61 -8.93 -24.87
N THR A 305 13.91 -9.34 -26.10
CA THR A 305 13.68 -8.60 -27.34
C THR A 305 12.19 -8.58 -27.67
N SER A 306 11.39 -7.82 -26.94
CA SER A 306 10.08 -7.40 -27.40
C SER A 306 10.15 -5.94 -27.86
N ASN A 307 10.19 -5.81 -29.16
CA ASN A 307 10.15 -4.65 -30.03
C ASN A 307 9.54 -3.37 -29.41
N GLU A 308 10.37 -2.47 -28.93
CA GLU A 308 10.26 -1.06 -29.22
C GLU A 308 11.65 -0.60 -29.71
N SER A 309 11.86 -0.72 -31.02
CA SER A 309 13.04 -0.26 -31.74
C SER A 309 13.13 1.26 -31.67
N GLY A 310 13.85 1.73 -30.68
CA GLY A 310 14.40 3.07 -30.63
C GLY A 310 15.90 2.91 -30.36
N SER A 311 16.73 3.27 -31.35
CA SER A 311 18.18 3.26 -31.32
C SER A 311 18.73 3.61 -29.93
N MET A 312 19.51 2.71 -29.35
CA MET A 312 20.32 2.97 -28.15
C MET A 312 21.46 3.94 -28.53
N GLU A 313 21.18 5.22 -28.47
CA GLU A 313 22.25 6.21 -28.37
C GLU A 313 22.82 6.19 -26.95
N ASN A 314 24.14 6.16 -26.81
CA ASN A 314 24.90 6.20 -25.56
C ASN A 314 24.46 7.38 -24.69
N TYR A 315 23.65 7.12 -23.69
CA TYR A 315 23.18 8.14 -22.75
C TYR A 315 23.81 7.91 -21.39
N SER A 316 24.58 8.88 -20.90
CA SER A 316 25.09 8.86 -19.54
C SER A 316 23.92 9.03 -18.55
N PRO A 317 23.79 8.15 -17.55
CA PRO A 317 22.73 8.28 -16.55
C PRO A 317 22.90 9.59 -15.76
N VAL A 318 21.80 10.29 -15.50
CA VAL A 318 21.81 11.51 -14.69
C VAL A 318 22.32 11.17 -13.29
N LYS A 319 23.45 11.77 -12.87
CA LYS A 319 24.03 11.54 -11.53
C LYS A 319 23.00 11.81 -10.45
N LYS A 320 22.75 10.82 -9.59
CA LYS A 320 21.86 10.97 -8.42
C LYS A 320 22.45 11.98 -7.45
N LYS A 321 21.68 12.99 -7.04
CA LYS A 321 22.05 13.83 -5.89
C LYS A 321 21.96 12.98 -4.62
N LYS A 322 22.99 13.07 -3.75
CA LYS A 322 22.91 12.51 -2.39
C LYS A 322 21.67 13.08 -1.71
N GLN A 323 20.78 12.20 -1.30
CA GLN A 323 19.54 12.60 -0.61
C GLN A 323 19.86 12.79 0.89
N SER A 324 19.38 13.90 1.46
CA SER A 324 19.46 14.11 2.90
C SER A 324 18.52 13.15 3.62
N LYS A 325 18.99 12.55 4.72
CA LYS A 325 18.14 11.71 5.58
C LYS A 325 17.11 12.60 6.29
N SER A 326 15.85 12.18 6.28
CA SER A 326 14.81 12.82 7.09
C SER A 326 14.86 12.32 8.54
N LYS A 327 14.45 13.14 9.50
CA LYS A 327 14.32 12.73 10.92
C LYS A 327 13.38 11.53 11.14
N ASN A 328 12.46 11.31 10.21
CA ASN A 328 11.47 10.24 10.28
C ASN A 328 11.90 8.97 9.55
N ASP A 329 13.07 9.01 8.88
CA ASP A 329 13.60 7.84 8.19
C ASP A 329 14.01 6.77 9.20
N LEU A 330 13.94 5.50 8.77
CA LEU A 330 14.41 4.39 9.58
C LEU A 330 15.92 4.53 9.87
N ARG A 331 16.28 4.22 11.11
CA ARG A 331 17.66 4.30 11.62
C ARG A 331 18.43 3.01 11.39
N ILE A 332 18.17 2.33 10.27
CA ILE A 332 18.81 1.07 9.88
C ILE A 332 20.06 1.36 9.05
N LYS A 333 21.17 0.72 9.42
CA LYS A 333 22.43 0.83 8.68
C LYS A 333 22.31 0.08 7.35
N ASN A 334 22.83 0.68 6.27
CA ASN A 334 22.89 0.07 4.92
C ASN A 334 21.55 -0.49 4.44
N LEU A 335 20.43 0.15 4.83
CA LEU A 335 19.09 -0.27 4.41
C LEU A 335 18.95 -0.44 2.88
N PRO A 336 19.51 0.43 2.01
CA PRO A 336 19.46 0.23 0.56
C PRO A 336 20.08 -1.10 0.11
N ASP A 337 21.23 -1.48 0.69
CA ASP A 337 21.95 -2.70 0.32
C ASP A 337 21.19 -3.94 0.80
N LYS A 338 20.73 -3.94 2.07
CA LYS A 338 19.86 -5.02 2.61
C LYS A 338 18.62 -5.24 1.74
N LEU A 339 17.96 -4.15 1.29
CA LEU A 339 16.78 -4.26 0.42
C LEU A 339 17.15 -4.82 -0.95
N THR A 340 18.30 -4.44 -1.50
CA THR A 340 18.80 -4.97 -2.78
C THR A 340 19.08 -6.46 -2.69
N GLU A 341 19.64 -6.95 -1.58
CA GLU A 341 19.88 -8.38 -1.33
C GLU A 341 18.56 -9.16 -1.20
N ILE A 342 17.56 -8.60 -0.51
CA ILE A 342 16.23 -9.23 -0.33
C ILE A 342 15.43 -9.27 -1.63
N ILE A 343 15.54 -8.24 -2.49
CA ILE A 343 14.72 -8.10 -3.71
C ILE A 343 15.45 -8.68 -4.93
N GLY A 344 16.79 -8.69 -4.92
CA GLY A 344 17.65 -9.08 -6.04
C GLY A 344 17.93 -7.95 -7.04
N ILE A 345 17.43 -6.72 -6.80
CA ILE A 345 17.63 -5.55 -7.66
C ILE A 345 17.57 -4.24 -6.87
N ASP A 346 18.40 -3.26 -7.24
CA ASP A 346 18.39 -1.91 -6.61
C ASP A 346 17.23 -1.04 -7.12
N LEU A 347 16.17 -0.98 -6.34
CA LEU A 347 15.01 -0.13 -6.60
C LEU A 347 15.26 1.37 -6.34
N THR A 348 16.35 1.73 -5.65
CA THR A 348 16.71 3.15 -5.44
C THR A 348 17.14 3.83 -6.74
N THR A 349 17.40 3.06 -7.79
CA THR A 349 17.64 3.56 -9.15
C THR A 349 16.42 4.28 -9.72
N VAL A 350 15.21 3.88 -9.31
CA VAL A 350 13.97 4.53 -9.75
C VAL A 350 13.83 5.91 -9.12
N THR A 351 13.69 6.93 -9.96
CA THR A 351 13.58 8.33 -9.49
C THR A 351 12.49 8.51 -8.44
N GLY A 352 12.90 8.98 -7.26
CA GLY A 352 12.03 9.29 -6.12
C GLY A 352 11.78 8.12 -5.17
N LEU A 353 12.15 6.88 -5.50
CA LEU A 353 12.10 5.76 -4.57
C LEU A 353 13.32 5.78 -3.64
N GLN A 354 13.08 6.06 -2.37
CA GLN A 354 14.08 5.96 -1.29
C GLN A 354 13.91 4.63 -0.57
N ALA A 355 14.96 4.15 0.11
CA ALA A 355 14.94 2.88 0.84
C ALA A 355 13.76 2.79 1.83
N ASN A 356 13.45 3.85 2.57
CA ASN A 356 12.29 3.88 3.46
C ASN A 356 10.96 3.70 2.73
N THR A 357 10.80 4.31 1.55
CA THR A 357 9.59 4.16 0.73
C THR A 357 9.49 2.75 0.16
N ILE A 358 10.61 2.19 -0.29
CA ILE A 358 10.69 0.82 -0.80
C ILE A 358 10.29 -0.15 0.30
N LEU A 359 10.85 -0.03 1.50
CA LEU A 359 10.49 -0.88 2.63
C LEU A 359 9.00 -0.75 3.01
N GLN A 360 8.44 0.47 2.98
CA GLN A 360 7.01 0.68 3.22
C GLN A 360 6.15 -0.02 2.16
N ILE A 361 6.55 -0.01 0.89
CA ILE A 361 5.83 -0.72 -0.17
C ILE A 361 5.95 -2.24 0.04
N ILE A 362 7.16 -2.76 0.29
CA ILE A 362 7.40 -4.20 0.52
C ILE A 362 6.61 -4.71 1.71
N SER A 363 6.55 -3.96 2.81
CA SER A 363 5.77 -4.36 3.98
C SER A 363 4.29 -4.58 3.68
N GLU A 364 3.77 -3.95 2.62
CA GLU A 364 2.36 -4.05 2.24
C GLU A 364 2.10 -5.04 1.09
N VAL A 365 3.04 -5.20 0.16
CA VAL A 365 2.81 -6.02 -1.03
C VAL A 365 3.73 -7.26 -1.10
N GLY A 366 4.74 -7.32 -0.24
CA GLY A 366 5.77 -8.36 -0.28
C GLY A 366 6.81 -8.14 -1.38
N THR A 367 7.70 -9.11 -1.51
CA THR A 367 8.75 -9.17 -2.54
C THR A 367 8.31 -10.00 -3.75
N ASP A 368 7.36 -10.91 -3.56
CA ASP A 368 6.82 -11.76 -4.62
C ASP A 368 5.71 -11.03 -5.40
N MET A 369 6.01 -10.68 -6.64
CA MET A 369 5.07 -10.03 -7.57
C MET A 369 4.27 -11.04 -8.40
N SER A 370 4.50 -12.35 -8.30
CA SER A 370 3.78 -13.38 -9.06
C SER A 370 2.26 -13.37 -8.80
N LYS A 371 1.86 -12.90 -7.63
CA LYS A 371 0.46 -12.72 -7.22
C LYS A 371 -0.29 -11.66 -8.05
N PHE A 372 0.44 -10.80 -8.75
CA PHE A 372 -0.12 -9.82 -9.65
C PHE A 372 0.17 -10.23 -11.10
N PRO A 373 -0.85 -10.60 -11.90
CA PRO A 373 -0.64 -11.11 -13.27
C PRO A 373 0.04 -10.13 -14.22
N SER A 374 -0.03 -8.81 -13.93
CA SER A 374 0.62 -7.77 -14.72
C SER A 374 0.83 -6.48 -13.93
N ALA A 375 1.68 -5.60 -14.45
CA ALA A 375 1.88 -4.25 -13.91
C ALA A 375 0.55 -3.44 -13.85
N LYS A 376 -0.38 -3.69 -14.77
CA LYS A 376 -1.71 -3.05 -14.77
C LYS A 376 -2.57 -3.54 -13.61
N ASN A 377 -2.53 -4.84 -13.29
CA ASN A 377 -3.23 -5.43 -12.16
C ASN A 377 -2.67 -4.91 -10.84
N PHE A 378 -1.34 -4.79 -10.73
CA PHE A 378 -0.69 -4.17 -9.57
C PHE A 378 -1.11 -2.71 -9.37
N ALA A 379 -1.10 -1.89 -10.44
CA ALA A 379 -1.57 -0.51 -10.38
C ALA A 379 -3.07 -0.39 -10.03
N SER A 380 -3.89 -1.35 -10.47
CA SER A 380 -5.31 -1.44 -10.10
C SER A 380 -5.51 -1.78 -8.63
N TYR A 381 -4.73 -2.74 -8.11
CA TYR A 381 -4.73 -3.08 -6.68
C TYR A 381 -4.42 -1.86 -5.79
N LEU A 382 -3.49 -1.00 -6.23
CA LEU A 382 -3.15 0.24 -5.52
C LEU A 382 -4.19 1.37 -5.70
N GLY A 383 -5.25 1.15 -6.50
CA GLY A 383 -6.29 2.16 -6.76
C GLY A 383 -5.84 3.30 -7.70
N PHE A 384 -4.87 3.03 -8.59
CA PHE A 384 -4.36 4.03 -9.55
C PHE A 384 -4.94 3.86 -10.95
N VAL A 385 -5.95 3.00 -11.11
CA VAL A 385 -6.65 2.79 -12.38
C VAL A 385 -8.06 3.32 -12.27
N PRO A 386 -8.53 4.17 -13.21
CA PRO A 386 -9.90 4.65 -13.20
C PRO A 386 -10.87 3.53 -13.58
N HIS A 387 -11.99 3.46 -12.88
CA HIS A 387 -13.14 2.63 -13.24
C HIS A 387 -14.10 3.45 -14.08
N ASN A 388 -14.06 3.24 -15.39
CA ASN A 388 -14.96 3.93 -16.32
C ASN A 388 -16.36 3.33 -16.25
N LYS A 389 -17.36 4.15 -15.92
CA LYS A 389 -18.77 3.80 -16.11
C LYS A 389 -19.18 4.25 -17.51
N ILE A 390 -19.51 3.28 -18.36
CA ILE A 390 -19.87 3.51 -19.76
C ILE A 390 -21.35 3.15 -19.95
N THR A 391 -22.13 4.03 -20.56
CA THR A 391 -23.51 3.79 -20.97
C THR A 391 -23.67 4.27 -22.41
N GLY A 392 -24.22 3.43 -23.30
CA GLY A 392 -24.39 3.79 -24.71
C GLY A 392 -23.08 4.19 -25.42
N GLY A 393 -21.93 3.60 -25.04
CA GLY A 393 -20.61 3.95 -25.59
C GLY A 393 -19.99 5.24 -25.02
N VAL A 394 -20.72 6.01 -24.20
CA VAL A 394 -20.24 7.26 -23.59
C VAL A 394 -19.75 7.02 -22.16
N ILE A 395 -18.57 7.58 -21.82
CA ILE A 395 -18.03 7.51 -20.46
C ILE A 395 -18.75 8.54 -19.58
N ILE A 396 -19.61 8.07 -18.66
CA ILE A 396 -20.35 8.92 -17.71
C ILE A 396 -19.45 9.31 -16.54
N SER A 397 -18.59 8.41 -16.07
CA SER A 397 -17.71 8.65 -14.93
C SER A 397 -16.40 7.90 -15.11
N SER A 398 -15.30 8.54 -14.69
CA SER A 398 -13.93 7.99 -14.73
C SER A 398 -13.26 8.25 -13.38
N SER A 399 -13.81 7.69 -12.29
CA SER A 399 -13.27 7.83 -10.94
C SER A 399 -12.33 6.66 -10.60
N THR A 400 -11.36 6.91 -9.73
CA THR A 400 -10.51 5.87 -9.15
C THR A 400 -11.07 5.43 -7.81
N ASP A 401 -10.82 4.18 -7.41
CA ASP A 401 -11.18 3.70 -6.08
C ASP A 401 -10.42 4.45 -4.98
N ARG A 402 -11.10 4.73 -3.89
CA ARG A 402 -10.49 5.31 -2.69
C ARG A 402 -9.83 4.20 -1.86
N VAL A 403 -8.69 3.71 -2.34
CA VAL A 403 -7.90 2.70 -1.61
C VAL A 403 -7.09 3.36 -0.51
N LYS A 404 -7.34 2.97 0.75
CA LYS A 404 -6.59 3.40 1.94
C LYS A 404 -5.39 2.45 2.21
N SER A 405 -4.59 2.14 1.19
CA SER A 405 -3.39 1.30 1.35
C SER A 405 -2.19 2.16 1.71
N PRO A 406 -1.37 1.78 2.73
CA PRO A 406 -0.09 2.46 3.00
C PRO A 406 0.87 2.43 1.82
N ALA A 407 0.89 1.34 1.02
CA ALA A 407 1.67 1.29 -0.21
C ALA A 407 1.22 2.35 -1.23
N ALA A 408 -0.09 2.52 -1.44
CA ALA A 408 -0.61 3.57 -2.30
C ALA A 408 -0.27 4.97 -1.77
N HIS A 409 -0.25 5.15 -0.45
CA HIS A 409 0.16 6.40 0.18
C HIS A 409 1.66 6.67 -0.02
N ALA A 410 2.51 5.65 0.07
CA ALA A 410 3.94 5.75 -0.21
C ALA A 410 4.20 6.27 -1.63
N PHE A 411 3.53 5.71 -2.65
CA PHE A 411 3.62 6.22 -4.02
C PHE A 411 3.14 7.67 -4.15
N ARG A 412 2.06 8.08 -3.46
CA ARG A 412 1.59 9.48 -3.49
C ARG A 412 2.59 10.45 -2.87
N LYS A 413 3.28 10.07 -1.79
CA LYS A 413 4.37 10.87 -1.19
C LYS A 413 5.51 11.08 -2.18
N VAL A 414 5.93 10.02 -2.88
CA VAL A 414 6.97 10.09 -3.93
C VAL A 414 6.57 11.07 -5.03
N VAL A 415 5.33 11.03 -5.49
CA VAL A 415 4.85 11.91 -6.55
C VAL A 415 4.92 13.38 -6.16
N ALA A 416 4.72 13.73 -4.90
CA ALA A 416 4.80 15.11 -4.43
C ALA A 416 6.20 15.73 -4.66
N SER A 417 7.27 14.94 -4.48
CA SER A 417 8.65 15.39 -4.74
C SER A 417 9.07 15.26 -6.21
N VAL A 418 8.76 14.13 -6.84
CA VAL A 418 9.15 13.84 -8.24
C VAL A 418 8.44 14.75 -9.24
N GLY A 419 7.18 15.10 -8.98
CA GLY A 419 6.38 15.96 -9.86
C GLY A 419 6.98 17.34 -10.11
N GLN A 420 7.74 17.87 -9.15
CA GLN A 420 8.40 19.16 -9.24
C GLN A 420 9.82 19.07 -9.86
N GLY A 421 10.38 17.87 -9.93
CA GLY A 421 11.75 17.65 -10.43
C GLY A 421 11.91 17.93 -11.92
N LYS A 422 13.17 18.24 -12.33
CA LYS A 422 13.58 18.40 -13.74
C LYS A 422 13.83 17.03 -14.40
N THR A 423 12.96 16.06 -14.18
CA THR A 423 13.06 14.68 -14.65
C THR A 423 12.00 14.39 -15.72
N ALA A 424 12.12 13.28 -16.45
CA ALA A 424 11.10 12.83 -17.40
C ALA A 424 9.76 12.58 -16.71
N LEU A 425 9.78 12.03 -15.48
CA LEU A 425 8.58 11.82 -14.66
C LEU A 425 7.97 13.15 -14.22
N GLY A 426 8.76 14.13 -13.83
CA GLY A 426 8.29 15.49 -13.53
C GLY A 426 7.69 16.20 -14.75
N ALA A 427 8.30 16.06 -15.93
CA ALA A 427 7.74 16.59 -17.18
C ALA A 427 6.41 15.93 -17.55
N PHE A 428 6.30 14.60 -17.37
CA PHE A 428 5.04 13.87 -17.51
C PHE A 428 3.95 14.41 -16.58
N TYR A 429 4.26 14.60 -15.29
CA TYR A 429 3.33 15.17 -14.31
C TYR A 429 2.83 16.54 -14.74
N ARG A 430 3.73 17.48 -15.05
CA ARG A 430 3.38 18.86 -15.46
C ARG A 430 2.50 18.88 -16.71
N ARG A 431 2.80 18.05 -17.70
CA ARG A 431 1.99 17.94 -18.92
C ARG A 431 0.55 17.51 -18.62
N ILE A 432 0.32 16.54 -17.72
CA ILE A 432 -1.04 16.10 -17.37
C ILE A 432 -1.73 17.14 -16.49
N ALA A 433 -1.01 17.77 -15.57
CA ALA A 433 -1.55 18.83 -14.72
C ALA A 433 -2.03 20.04 -15.53
N ALA A 434 -1.31 20.41 -16.58
CA ALA A 434 -1.67 21.50 -17.48
C ALA A 434 -2.94 21.19 -18.32
N LYS A 435 -3.13 19.92 -18.73
CA LYS A 435 -4.31 19.49 -19.52
C LYS A 435 -5.54 19.14 -18.67
N GLY A 436 -5.41 19.08 -17.35
CA GLY A 436 -6.46 18.59 -16.47
C GLY A 436 -6.36 19.21 -15.06
N SER A 437 -6.32 18.34 -14.05
CA SER A 437 -6.16 18.76 -12.67
C SER A 437 -4.91 18.16 -12.02
N LYS A 438 -4.39 18.82 -10.98
CA LYS A 438 -3.28 18.29 -10.17
C LYS A 438 -3.60 16.88 -9.61
N ALA A 439 -4.85 16.64 -9.21
CA ALA A 439 -5.29 15.34 -8.70
C ALA A 439 -5.18 14.23 -9.77
N LYS A 440 -5.58 14.50 -11.02
CA LYS A 440 -5.42 13.57 -12.15
C LYS A 440 -3.94 13.30 -12.44
N ALA A 441 -3.10 14.34 -12.39
CA ALA A 441 -1.67 14.21 -12.62
C ALA A 441 -0.98 13.35 -11.54
N ILE A 442 -1.37 13.51 -10.26
CA ILE A 442 -0.87 12.69 -9.15
C ILE A 442 -1.19 11.21 -9.42
N ILE A 443 -2.43 10.86 -9.70
CA ILE A 443 -2.83 9.47 -9.93
C ILE A 443 -2.15 8.88 -11.16
N ALA A 444 -2.04 9.65 -12.25
CA ALA A 444 -1.37 9.21 -13.48
C ALA A 444 0.13 8.93 -13.24
N LEU A 445 0.82 9.77 -12.46
CA LEU A 445 2.22 9.55 -12.13
C LEU A 445 2.38 8.40 -11.13
N CYS A 446 1.49 8.25 -10.11
CA CYS A 446 1.47 7.08 -9.23
C CYS A 446 1.34 5.78 -10.02
N ARG A 447 0.40 5.74 -10.99
CA ARG A 447 0.24 4.57 -11.88
C ARG A 447 1.51 4.25 -12.65
N LYS A 448 2.16 5.27 -13.22
CA LYS A 448 3.41 5.09 -13.97
C LYS A 448 4.54 4.57 -13.07
N LEU A 449 4.70 5.13 -11.87
CA LEU A 449 5.69 4.68 -10.89
C LEU A 449 5.42 3.24 -10.41
N ALA A 450 4.16 2.90 -10.13
CA ALA A 450 3.78 1.54 -9.75
C ALA A 450 4.10 0.51 -10.86
N MET A 451 3.87 0.87 -12.13
CA MET A 451 4.23 0.01 -13.26
C MET A 451 5.75 -0.13 -13.42
N ILE A 452 6.51 0.95 -13.22
CA ILE A 452 7.98 0.91 -13.24
C ILE A 452 8.47 -0.01 -12.11
N TYR A 453 8.00 0.19 -10.87
CA TYR A 453 8.32 -0.63 -9.71
C TYR A 453 8.09 -2.13 -9.99
N TYR A 454 6.90 -2.47 -10.50
CA TYR A 454 6.56 -3.84 -10.86
C TYR A 454 7.50 -4.42 -11.91
N ASN A 455 7.72 -3.68 -13.01
CA ASN A 455 8.56 -4.14 -14.13
C ASN A 455 10.02 -4.32 -13.72
N THR A 456 10.52 -3.43 -12.85
CA THR A 456 11.89 -3.54 -12.32
C THR A 456 12.05 -4.82 -11.51
N ILE A 457 11.10 -5.17 -10.64
CA ILE A 457 11.19 -6.39 -9.83
C ILE A 457 11.00 -7.67 -10.67
N VAL A 458 10.00 -7.67 -11.58
CA VAL A 458 9.64 -8.89 -12.33
C VAL A 458 10.64 -9.21 -13.43
N TYR A 459 11.05 -8.19 -14.19
CA TYR A 459 11.87 -8.36 -15.39
C TYR A 459 13.35 -7.98 -15.21
N GLY A 460 13.76 -7.55 -14.00
CA GLY A 460 15.13 -7.10 -13.77
C GLY A 460 15.55 -5.88 -14.58
N LYS A 461 14.59 -5.13 -15.14
CA LYS A 461 14.89 -3.97 -16.01
C LYS A 461 15.25 -2.76 -15.16
N GLU A 462 16.50 -2.34 -15.23
CA GLU A 462 16.93 -1.11 -14.56
C GLU A 462 16.18 0.11 -15.11
N PHE A 463 15.80 0.99 -14.20
CA PHE A 463 15.16 2.25 -14.59
C PHE A 463 16.23 3.27 -15.01
N VAL A 464 16.14 3.75 -16.26
CA VAL A 464 16.99 4.82 -16.77
C VAL A 464 16.22 6.14 -16.84
N GLU A 465 16.69 7.15 -16.13
CA GLU A 465 16.12 8.51 -16.18
C GLU A 465 16.74 9.29 -17.35
N TYR A 466 15.91 9.59 -18.33
CA TYR A 466 16.35 10.27 -19.57
C TYR A 466 16.33 11.80 -19.50
N GLY A 467 15.82 12.39 -18.44
CA GLY A 467 15.66 13.83 -18.29
C GLY A 467 14.42 14.40 -19.00
N ALA A 468 14.07 15.65 -18.63
CA ALA A 468 12.85 16.31 -19.10
C ALA A 468 12.91 16.68 -20.60
N GLU A 469 14.09 17.02 -21.11
CA GLU A 469 14.27 17.44 -22.51
C GLU A 469 14.03 16.29 -23.49
N LYS A 470 14.63 15.11 -23.23
CA LYS A 470 14.40 13.92 -24.05
C LYS A 470 12.93 13.50 -24.01
N TYR A 471 12.28 13.61 -22.84
CA TYR A 471 10.86 13.36 -22.74
C TYR A 471 10.03 14.29 -23.63
N LYS A 472 10.34 15.60 -23.66
CA LYS A 472 9.68 16.57 -24.54
C LYS A 472 9.85 16.23 -26.02
N LYS A 473 11.09 15.97 -26.47
CA LYS A 473 11.39 15.55 -27.85
C LYS A 473 10.61 14.28 -28.24
N GLN A 474 10.53 13.29 -27.36
CA GLN A 474 9.71 12.08 -27.62
C GLN A 474 8.22 12.38 -27.71
N GLN A 475 7.71 13.33 -26.92
CA GLN A 475 6.29 13.73 -27.02
C GLN A 475 6.01 14.47 -28.34
N GLU A 476 6.85 15.36 -28.77
CA GLU A 476 6.74 16.04 -30.05
C GLU A 476 6.73 15.04 -31.22
N LEU A 477 7.63 14.06 -31.19
CA LEU A 477 7.64 12.99 -32.20
C LEU A 477 6.35 12.16 -32.21
N ARG A 478 5.80 11.84 -31.03
CA ARG A 478 4.51 11.12 -30.92
C ARG A 478 3.35 11.95 -31.46
N GLU A 479 3.33 13.24 -31.16
CA GLU A 479 2.32 14.17 -31.66
C GLU A 479 2.39 14.30 -33.20
N LYS A 480 3.58 14.45 -33.76
CA LYS A 480 3.79 14.45 -35.21
C LYS A 480 3.31 13.16 -35.87
N ARG A 481 3.64 11.98 -35.28
CA ARG A 481 3.16 10.68 -35.78
C ARG A 481 1.63 10.54 -35.68
N LEU A 482 0.99 11.06 -34.64
CA LEU A 482 -0.45 11.07 -34.49
C LEU A 482 -1.12 11.96 -35.53
N ILE A 483 -0.59 13.16 -35.77
CA ILE A 483 -1.06 14.09 -36.80
C ILE A 483 -0.97 13.43 -38.16
N ALA A 484 0.16 12.82 -38.52
CA ALA A 484 0.33 12.10 -39.80
C ALA A 484 -0.67 10.94 -39.97
N LYS A 485 -0.93 10.17 -38.88
CA LYS A 485 -1.91 9.08 -38.90
C LYS A 485 -3.33 9.59 -39.07
N LEU A 486 -3.71 10.68 -38.44
CA LEU A 486 -5.03 11.31 -38.59
C LEU A 486 -5.21 11.92 -40.00
N ALA A 487 -4.19 12.61 -40.49
CA ALA A 487 -4.18 13.16 -41.84
C ALA A 487 -4.40 12.06 -42.88
N LYS A 488 -3.68 10.93 -42.76
CA LYS A 488 -3.87 9.76 -43.66
C LYS A 488 -5.28 9.17 -43.55
N LYS A 489 -5.84 9.08 -42.33
CA LYS A 489 -7.20 8.56 -42.10
C LYS A 489 -8.28 9.44 -42.74
N HIS A 490 -8.11 10.75 -42.67
CA HIS A 490 -9.08 11.73 -43.17
C HIS A 490 -8.73 12.30 -44.55
N LYS A 491 -7.73 11.74 -45.25
CA LYS A 491 -7.24 12.18 -46.57
C LYS A 491 -6.90 13.67 -46.62
N LEU A 492 -6.30 14.19 -45.53
CA LEU A 492 -5.87 15.58 -45.39
C LEU A 492 -4.36 15.69 -45.65
N THR A 493 -3.93 16.76 -46.31
CA THR A 493 -2.53 17.12 -46.48
C THR A 493 -2.11 18.03 -45.30
N VAL A 494 -1.03 17.66 -44.62
CA VAL A 494 -0.46 18.48 -43.52
C VAL A 494 0.61 19.38 -44.13
N GLN A 495 0.38 20.67 -44.20
CA GLN A 495 1.40 21.66 -44.51
C GLN A 495 2.00 22.19 -43.25
N ALA A 496 3.34 22.26 -43.16
CA ALA A 496 4.01 22.92 -42.05
C ALA A 496 3.80 24.44 -42.21
N ALA A 497 3.17 25.07 -41.22
CA ALA A 497 3.17 26.52 -41.19
C ALA A 497 4.62 26.98 -40.96
N VAL A 498 5.15 27.71 -41.90
CA VAL A 498 6.42 28.44 -41.74
C VAL A 498 6.07 29.67 -40.89
N CYS A 499 6.48 29.65 -39.58
CA CYS A 499 6.47 30.82 -38.72
C CYS A 499 7.86 31.48 -38.78
#